data_71bd8cd3dca790ca768ead4f82c06dd0
#
_entry.id   71bd8cd3dca790ca768ead4f82c06dd0
#
_cell.length_a   1.000
_cell.length_b   1.000
_cell.length_c   1.000
_cell.angle_alpha   90.00
_cell.angle_beta   90.00
_cell.angle_gamma   90.00
#
_symmetry.space_group_name_H-M   'P 1'
#
loop_
_entity.id
_entity.type
_entity.pdbx_description
1 polymer ?
#
loop_
_entity_poly.entity_id
_entity_poly.type
_entity_poly.pdbx_seq_one_letter_code
_entity_poly.pdbx_strand_id
1 'polypeptide(L)'
;PQKQMAQKVNLKVDYVTMNGEMLDPAGIKQGTDFKIIAKVTHQTGLRSMIRDLALTIGVPSGWEILPVRLSSIDAVSELNYDFQDIRDDRVDTFFDLDPGQTKTFTILVHAAYAGRYRLPTQLVEAMYDHSVQATVPGGWVEVTRKE
;
A
#
# COMPACT_ATOMS: atom_id res chain seq x y z
N PRO A 1 -13.22 -15.22 -8.03
CA PRO A 1 -12.85 -14.26 -7.00
C PRO A 1 -11.43 -14.46 -6.53
N GLN A 2 -10.80 -13.34 -6.32
CA GLN A 2 -9.42 -13.33 -5.88
C GLN A 2 -9.35 -13.58 -4.39
N LYS A 3 -8.31 -14.25 -3.98
CA LYS A 3 -8.07 -14.53 -2.58
C LYS A 3 -6.76 -13.90 -2.16
N GLN A 4 -6.68 -13.53 -0.90
CA GLN A 4 -5.42 -13.10 -0.33
C GLN A 4 -4.47 -14.28 -0.32
N MET A 5 -3.24 -14.04 -0.80
CA MET A 5 -2.19 -15.04 -0.80
C MET A 5 -0.99 -14.53 -0.03
N ALA A 6 -0.32 -15.43 0.68
CA ALA A 6 0.90 -15.07 1.41
C ALA A 6 1.85 -16.26 1.43
N GLN A 7 3.07 -16.05 0.91
CA GLN A 7 4.14 -17.04 0.94
C GLN A 7 5.42 -16.37 1.42
N LYS A 8 5.87 -16.78 2.60
CA LYS A 8 7.10 -16.30 3.26
C LYS A 8 7.04 -14.84 3.72
N VAL A 9 6.13 -14.06 3.18
CA VAL A 9 5.84 -12.70 3.64
C VAL A 9 4.33 -12.56 3.79
N ASN A 10 3.93 -11.61 4.61
CA ASN A 10 2.53 -11.28 4.79
C ASN A 10 2.33 -9.81 4.43
N LEU A 11 1.24 -9.53 3.75
CA LEU A 11 0.88 -8.17 3.36
C LEU A 11 -0.47 -7.80 3.96
N LYS A 12 -0.50 -6.69 4.68
CA LYS A 12 -1.75 -6.14 5.22
C LYS A 12 -1.88 -4.71 4.72
N VAL A 13 -3.04 -4.38 4.17
CA VAL A 13 -3.31 -3.05 3.64
C VAL A 13 -4.54 -2.49 4.32
N ASP A 14 -4.37 -1.35 4.97
CA ASP A 14 -5.45 -0.65 5.65
C ASP A 14 -5.66 0.72 5.01
N TYR A 15 -6.90 1.18 5.04
CA TYR A 15 -7.29 2.51 4.58
C TYR A 15 -7.76 3.26 5.80
N VAL A 16 -7.17 4.43 6.05
CA VAL A 16 -7.48 5.20 7.26
C VAL A 16 -7.65 6.68 6.93
N THR A 17 -8.43 7.37 7.74
CA THR A 17 -8.57 8.81 7.62
C THR A 17 -7.25 9.48 8.00
N MET A 18 -7.16 10.77 7.76
CA MET A 18 -5.97 11.52 8.17
C MET A 18 -5.77 11.49 9.68
N ASN A 19 -6.82 11.21 10.44
CA ASN A 19 -6.75 11.07 11.89
C ASN A 19 -6.44 9.65 12.36
N GLY A 20 -6.29 8.72 11.41
CA GLY A 20 -5.95 7.34 11.77
C GLY A 20 -7.14 6.43 12.01
N GLU A 21 -8.35 6.86 11.74
CA GLU A 21 -9.54 6.02 11.91
C GLU A 21 -9.74 5.15 10.68
N MET A 22 -10.25 3.95 10.89
CA MET A 22 -10.51 3.03 9.77
C MET A 22 -11.52 3.63 8.81
N LEU A 23 -11.24 3.45 7.53
CA LEU A 23 -12.04 3.98 6.43
C LEU A 23 -12.38 2.84 5.49
N ASP A 24 -13.64 2.79 5.04
CA ASP A 24 -14.06 1.79 4.08
C ASP A 24 -13.85 2.33 2.65
N PRO A 25 -12.93 1.75 1.89
CA PRO A 25 -12.66 2.26 0.54
C PRO A 25 -13.82 2.04 -0.42
N ALA A 26 -14.81 1.21 -0.08
CA ALA A 26 -15.97 1.01 -0.93
C ALA A 26 -16.80 2.26 -1.10
N GLY A 27 -16.72 3.22 -0.15
CA GLY A 27 -17.46 4.47 -0.26
C GLY A 27 -16.72 5.60 0.41
N ILE A 28 -16.04 6.42 -0.40
CA ILE A 28 -15.29 7.56 0.10
C ILE A 28 -15.88 8.83 -0.53
N LYS A 29 -16.11 9.84 0.27
CA LYS A 29 -16.67 11.09 -0.22
C LYS A 29 -15.64 11.85 -1.03
N GLN A 30 -16.05 12.39 -2.16
CA GLN A 30 -15.19 13.22 -3.01
C GLN A 30 -14.59 14.37 -2.19
N GLY A 31 -13.31 14.61 -2.38
CA GLY A 31 -12.58 15.65 -1.66
C GLY A 31 -11.91 15.17 -0.39
N THR A 32 -12.06 13.89 -0.04
CA THR A 32 -11.46 13.35 1.17
C THR A 32 -10.00 13.01 0.94
N ASP A 33 -9.14 13.45 1.85
CA ASP A 33 -7.74 12.98 1.93
C ASP A 33 -7.67 11.84 2.91
N PHE A 34 -6.91 10.81 2.56
CA PHE A 34 -6.78 9.63 3.42
C PHE A 34 -5.44 8.95 3.18
N LYS A 35 -5.19 7.92 3.96
CA LYS A 35 -3.92 7.20 3.89
C LYS A 35 -4.15 5.75 3.57
N ILE A 36 -3.25 5.19 2.76
CA ILE A 36 -3.15 3.74 2.60
C ILE A 36 -1.93 3.31 3.40
N ILE A 37 -2.12 2.38 4.32
CA ILE A 37 -1.03 1.88 5.15
C ILE A 37 -0.80 0.43 4.79
N ALA A 38 0.39 0.15 4.27
CA ALA A 38 0.77 -1.20 3.86
C ALA A 38 1.84 -1.72 4.82
N LYS A 39 1.60 -2.88 5.38
CA LYS A 39 2.55 -3.54 6.29
C LYS A 39 3.00 -4.84 5.66
N VAL A 40 4.31 -5.00 5.54
CA VAL A 40 4.91 -6.22 5.00
C VAL A 40 5.72 -6.86 6.11
N THR A 41 5.40 -8.11 6.42
CA THR A 41 6.04 -8.85 7.51
C THR A 41 6.75 -10.08 6.96
N HIS A 42 8.02 -10.24 7.36
CA HIS A 42 8.78 -11.46 7.13
C HIS A 42 8.23 -12.50 8.10
N GLN A 43 7.71 -13.61 7.56
CA GLN A 43 7.06 -14.60 8.41
C GLN A 43 8.03 -15.22 9.39
N THR A 44 7.53 -15.51 10.58
CA THR A 44 8.32 -16.16 11.62
C THR A 44 8.73 -17.56 11.18
N GLY A 45 9.88 -17.99 11.63
CA GLY A 45 10.40 -19.32 11.28
C GLY A 45 11.36 -19.32 10.12
N LEU A 46 11.38 -18.26 9.32
CA LEU A 46 12.38 -18.12 8.27
C LEU A 46 13.60 -17.44 8.85
N ARG A 47 14.78 -17.93 8.48
CA ARG A 47 16.02 -17.49 9.12
C ARG A 47 16.84 -16.52 8.30
N SER A 48 16.53 -16.38 7.03
CA SER A 48 17.33 -15.54 6.13
C SER A 48 16.63 -14.25 5.84
N MET A 49 17.42 -13.18 5.67
CA MET A 49 16.91 -11.92 5.15
C MET A 49 16.27 -12.16 3.78
N ILE A 50 15.17 -11.50 3.51
CA ILE A 50 14.57 -11.48 2.19
C ILE A 50 14.97 -10.18 1.53
N ARG A 51 15.64 -10.29 0.38
CA ARG A 51 16.16 -9.14 -0.35
C ARG A 51 15.32 -8.82 -1.57
N ASP A 52 15.40 -7.58 -1.98
CA ASP A 52 14.85 -7.13 -3.25
C ASP A 52 13.35 -7.38 -3.37
N LEU A 53 12.63 -7.02 -2.31
CA LEU A 53 11.19 -7.03 -2.32
C LEU A 53 10.68 -5.81 -3.07
N ALA A 54 9.63 -6.01 -3.85
CA ALA A 54 8.93 -4.94 -4.54
C ALA A 54 7.47 -4.94 -4.09
N LEU A 55 7.06 -3.85 -3.46
CA LEU A 55 5.67 -3.66 -3.03
C LEU A 55 5.01 -2.72 -4.02
N THR A 56 3.93 -3.17 -4.65
CA THR A 56 3.15 -2.35 -5.56
C THR A 56 1.80 -2.04 -4.93
N ILE A 57 1.59 -0.78 -4.60
CA ILE A 57 0.29 -0.30 -4.14
C ILE A 57 -0.32 0.52 -5.27
N GLY A 58 -1.39 -0.02 -5.85
CA GLY A 58 -2.11 0.64 -6.94
C GLY A 58 -3.36 1.34 -6.45
N VAL A 59 -3.77 2.35 -7.17
CA VAL A 59 -4.99 3.10 -6.84
C VAL A 59 -5.88 3.18 -8.07
N PRO A 60 -7.20 3.25 -7.87
CA PRO A 60 -8.13 3.41 -8.99
C PRO A 60 -8.00 4.82 -9.56
N SER A 61 -8.48 5.00 -10.78
CA SER A 61 -8.33 6.27 -11.49
C SER A 61 -9.06 7.44 -10.83
N GLY A 62 -10.00 7.16 -9.94
CA GLY A 62 -10.68 8.23 -9.20
C GLY A 62 -9.92 8.79 -8.02
N TRP A 63 -8.81 8.18 -7.65
CA TRP A 63 -7.98 8.64 -6.55
C TRP A 63 -6.68 9.20 -7.08
N GLU A 64 -6.17 10.22 -6.42
CA GLU A 64 -4.87 10.80 -6.75
C GLU A 64 -3.88 10.52 -5.64
N ILE A 65 -2.68 10.09 -6.03
CA ILE A 65 -1.61 9.89 -5.08
C ILE A 65 -0.98 11.25 -4.82
N LEU A 66 -0.91 11.62 -3.55
CA LEU A 66 -0.30 12.88 -3.16
C LEU A 66 1.18 12.66 -2.86
N PRO A 67 2.04 13.56 -3.32
CA PRO A 67 3.46 13.40 -3.03
C PRO A 67 3.72 13.58 -1.54
N VAL A 68 4.52 12.67 -0.99
CA VAL A 68 4.94 12.78 0.40
C VAL A 68 6.21 13.62 0.44
N ARG A 69 6.16 14.71 1.17
CA ARG A 69 7.33 15.55 1.31
C ARG A 69 8.10 15.17 2.55
N LEU A 70 9.41 15.18 2.43
CA LEU A 70 10.27 14.85 3.56
C LEU A 70 10.13 15.83 4.69
N SER A 71 9.58 17.00 4.41
CA SER A 71 9.32 17.97 5.46
C SER A 71 8.16 17.57 6.35
N SER A 72 7.39 16.57 5.97
CA SER A 72 6.34 16.10 6.85
C SER A 72 6.95 15.41 8.05
N ILE A 73 6.25 15.48 9.14
CA ILE A 73 6.76 15.02 10.43
C ILE A 73 7.17 13.57 10.38
N ASP A 74 6.36 12.76 9.77
CA ASP A 74 6.55 11.33 9.80
C ASP A 74 7.71 10.86 8.94
N ALA A 75 8.11 11.65 7.99
CA ALA A 75 9.16 11.27 7.07
C ALA A 75 10.56 11.44 7.64
N VAL A 76 10.66 12.12 8.75
CA VAL A 76 11.96 12.45 9.31
C VAL A 76 12.63 11.27 9.95
N SER A 77 11.84 10.40 10.53
CA SER A 77 12.39 9.40 11.41
C SER A 77 13.36 8.49 10.73
N GLU A 78 13.01 7.96 9.56
CA GLU A 78 13.89 7.04 8.85
C GLU A 78 13.27 6.58 7.57
N LEU A 79 14.13 6.29 6.61
CA LEU A 79 13.71 5.64 5.39
C LEU A 79 13.83 4.15 5.62
N ASN A 80 12.72 3.44 5.47
CA ASN A 80 12.69 1.99 5.62
C ASN A 80 12.62 1.27 4.28
N TYR A 81 13.06 1.95 3.22
CA TYR A 81 13.11 1.38 1.88
C TYR A 81 14.37 1.87 1.17
N ASP A 82 14.77 1.11 0.15
CA ASP A 82 15.94 1.44 -0.67
C ASP A 82 15.58 2.44 -1.76
N PHE A 83 14.40 2.29 -2.35
CA PHE A 83 13.98 3.09 -3.47
C PHE A 83 12.46 3.08 -3.56
N GLN A 84 11.89 4.19 -4.01
CA GLN A 84 10.46 4.29 -4.21
C GLN A 84 10.18 5.04 -5.52
N ASP A 85 9.31 4.47 -6.34
CA ASP A 85 8.91 5.06 -7.61
C ASP A 85 7.43 5.40 -7.51
N ILE A 86 7.11 6.68 -7.61
CA ILE A 86 5.74 7.16 -7.48
C ILE A 86 5.22 7.51 -8.87
N ARG A 87 4.13 6.84 -9.26
CA ARG A 87 3.46 7.06 -10.53
C ARG A 87 2.06 7.60 -10.28
N ASP A 88 1.31 7.89 -11.35
CA ASP A 88 -0.04 8.41 -11.21
C ASP A 88 -0.99 7.36 -10.62
N ASP A 89 -0.76 6.10 -10.94
CA ASP A 89 -1.68 5.03 -10.60
C ASP A 89 -1.11 4.04 -9.58
N ARG A 90 0.13 4.23 -9.15
CA ARG A 90 0.73 3.30 -8.18
C ARG A 90 1.99 3.85 -7.56
N VAL A 91 2.36 3.23 -6.46
CA VAL A 91 3.65 3.48 -5.82
C VAL A 91 4.36 2.13 -5.72
N ASP A 92 5.55 2.06 -6.28
CA ASP A 92 6.41 0.87 -6.17
C ASP A 92 7.50 1.17 -5.15
N THR A 93 7.62 0.32 -4.13
CA THR A 93 8.59 0.49 -3.06
C THR A 93 9.48 -0.74 -2.99
N PHE A 94 10.79 -0.51 -2.91
CA PHE A 94 11.80 -1.58 -2.96
C PHE A 94 12.57 -1.60 -1.64
N PHE A 95 12.69 -2.78 -1.06
CA PHE A 95 13.25 -2.91 0.28
C PHE A 95 13.63 -4.35 0.58
N ASP A 96 14.33 -4.53 1.71
CA ASP A 96 14.68 -5.84 2.25
C ASP A 96 13.98 -6.02 3.60
N LEU A 97 13.83 -7.27 4.03
CA LEU A 97 13.28 -7.57 5.35
C LEU A 97 14.19 -8.54 6.08
N ASP A 98 14.55 -8.20 7.31
CA ASP A 98 15.20 -9.12 8.23
C ASP A 98 14.20 -10.15 8.75
N PRO A 99 14.69 -11.30 9.22
CA PRO A 99 13.78 -12.31 9.79
C PRO A 99 12.87 -11.71 10.87
N GLY A 100 11.57 -11.91 10.71
CA GLY A 100 10.58 -11.43 11.67
C GLY A 100 10.28 -9.96 11.62
N GLN A 101 10.91 -9.22 10.72
CA GLN A 101 10.74 -7.77 10.64
C GLN A 101 9.44 -7.40 9.93
N THR A 102 8.82 -6.32 10.38
CA THR A 102 7.69 -5.69 9.69
C THR A 102 8.10 -4.29 9.29
N LYS A 103 7.86 -3.94 8.02
CA LYS A 103 8.03 -2.57 7.55
C LYS A 103 6.68 -2.02 7.15
N THR A 104 6.44 -0.76 7.49
CA THR A 104 5.17 -0.08 7.25
C THR A 104 5.40 1.08 6.29
N PHE A 105 4.56 1.15 5.27
CA PHE A 105 4.64 2.21 4.26
C PHE A 105 3.31 2.93 4.20
N THR A 106 3.36 4.25 4.19
CA THR A 106 2.17 5.09 4.18
C THR A 106 2.12 5.90 2.89
N ILE A 107 0.96 5.88 2.23
CA ILE A 107 0.74 6.60 0.99
C ILE A 107 -0.44 7.54 1.22
N LEU A 108 -0.24 8.83 0.91
CA LEU A 108 -1.31 9.81 0.99
C LEU A 108 -2.09 9.83 -0.30
N VAL A 109 -3.40 9.88 -0.20
CA VAL A 109 -4.31 9.77 -1.34
C VAL A 109 -5.44 10.78 -1.20
N HIS A 110 -5.89 11.29 -2.33
CA HIS A 110 -7.03 12.20 -2.42
C HIS A 110 -8.11 11.59 -3.28
N ALA A 111 -9.34 11.51 -2.76
CA ALA A 111 -10.47 11.03 -3.53
C ALA A 111 -10.93 12.15 -4.45
N ALA A 112 -10.46 12.16 -5.69
CA ALA A 112 -10.57 13.30 -6.58
C ALA A 112 -11.84 13.33 -7.41
N TYR A 113 -12.21 12.20 -8.00
CA TYR A 113 -13.27 12.18 -9.01
C TYR A 113 -14.37 11.22 -8.62
N ALA A 114 -15.61 11.73 -8.58
CA ALA A 114 -16.77 10.91 -8.27
C ALA A 114 -16.95 9.82 -9.32
N GLY A 115 -17.34 8.64 -8.90
CA GLY A 115 -17.55 7.52 -9.78
C GLY A 115 -17.29 6.21 -9.10
N ARG A 116 -17.47 5.15 -9.87
CA ARG A 116 -17.24 3.78 -9.42
C ARG A 116 -16.04 3.22 -10.14
N TYR A 117 -15.11 2.66 -9.40
CA TYR A 117 -13.82 2.27 -9.93
C TYR A 117 -13.41 0.90 -9.42
N ARG A 118 -12.41 0.35 -10.09
CA ARG A 118 -11.82 -0.92 -9.69
C ARG A 118 -10.53 -0.64 -8.93
N LEU A 119 -10.49 -1.04 -7.66
CA LEU A 119 -9.25 -0.99 -6.87
C LEU A 119 -8.43 -2.22 -7.26
N PRO A 120 -7.19 -2.04 -7.70
CA PRO A 120 -6.38 -3.19 -8.11
C PRO A 120 -5.96 -4.04 -6.93
N THR A 121 -5.55 -5.27 -7.23
CA THR A 121 -4.93 -6.14 -6.25
C THR A 121 -3.59 -5.56 -5.85
N GLN A 122 -3.32 -5.53 -4.56
CA GLN A 122 -2.03 -5.07 -4.06
C GLN A 122 -1.09 -6.26 -3.97
N LEU A 123 0.19 -6.03 -4.23
CA LEU A 123 1.15 -7.12 -4.38
C LEU A 123 2.49 -6.76 -3.75
N VAL A 124 3.09 -7.71 -3.06
CA VAL A 124 4.50 -7.65 -2.71
C VAL A 124 5.14 -8.96 -3.19
N GLU A 125 6.32 -8.85 -3.79
CA GLU A 125 7.04 -10.03 -4.27
C GLU A 125 8.53 -9.78 -4.27
N ALA A 126 9.31 -10.85 -4.10
CA ALA A 126 10.75 -10.76 -4.26
C ALA A 126 11.05 -10.82 -5.75
N MET A 127 11.90 -9.91 -6.22
CA MET A 127 12.17 -9.78 -7.65
C MET A 127 12.87 -11.01 -8.23
N TYR A 128 13.61 -11.73 -7.40
CA TYR A 128 14.44 -12.84 -7.87
C TYR A 128 14.03 -14.19 -7.28
N ASP A 129 12.90 -14.24 -6.58
CA ASP A 129 12.42 -15.50 -5.98
C ASP A 129 10.90 -15.50 -5.98
N HIS A 130 10.31 -16.18 -6.95
CA HIS A 130 8.87 -16.22 -7.12
C HIS A 130 8.13 -16.93 -5.99
N SER A 131 8.85 -17.66 -5.12
CA SER A 131 8.21 -18.29 -3.97
C SER A 131 7.89 -17.27 -2.86
N VAL A 132 8.40 -16.06 -2.98
CA VAL A 132 8.16 -14.99 -1.97
C VAL A 132 7.19 -14.00 -2.54
N GLN A 133 5.95 -14.05 -2.08
CA GLN A 133 4.94 -13.12 -2.54
C GLN A 133 3.74 -13.09 -1.60
N ALA A 134 3.01 -11.99 -1.64
CA ALA A 134 1.73 -11.86 -0.96
C ALA A 134 0.86 -10.90 -1.73
N THR A 135 -0.45 -11.14 -1.73
CA THR A 135 -1.41 -10.28 -2.40
C THR A 135 -2.56 -9.96 -1.48
N VAL A 136 -3.16 -8.79 -1.69
CA VAL A 136 -4.43 -8.42 -1.08
C VAL A 136 -5.37 -8.08 -2.24
N PRO A 137 -6.49 -8.79 -2.37
CA PRO A 137 -7.38 -8.56 -3.50
C PRO A 137 -7.97 -7.16 -3.48
N GLY A 138 -8.20 -6.63 -4.67
CA GLY A 138 -8.90 -5.38 -4.84
C GLY A 138 -10.40 -5.58 -4.88
N GLY A 139 -11.10 -4.68 -5.54
CA GLY A 139 -12.55 -4.78 -5.64
C GLY A 139 -13.13 -3.49 -6.16
N TRP A 140 -14.44 -3.39 -6.09
CA TRP A 140 -15.12 -2.17 -6.49
C TRP A 140 -15.09 -1.16 -5.37
N VAL A 141 -14.80 0.09 -5.73
CA VAL A 141 -14.82 1.21 -4.81
C VAL A 141 -15.61 2.34 -5.45
N GLU A 142 -16.13 3.22 -4.62
CA GLU A 142 -16.89 4.36 -5.10
C GLU A 142 -16.41 5.63 -4.44
N VAL A 143 -16.28 6.69 -5.23
CA VAL A 143 -16.11 8.04 -4.72
C VAL A 143 -17.45 8.72 -4.88
N THR A 144 -18.09 9.04 -3.77
CA THR A 144 -19.42 9.63 -3.78
C THR A 144 -19.32 11.14 -3.98
N ARG A 145 -20.33 11.70 -4.62
CA ARG A 145 -20.31 13.12 -4.94
C ARG A 145 -20.30 13.96 -3.67
N LYS A 146 -19.50 15.00 -3.74
CA LYS A 146 -19.50 16.02 -2.70
C LYS A 146 -20.76 16.87 -2.88
N GLU A 147 -21.48 17.09 -1.80
CA GLU A 147 -22.66 17.94 -1.82
C GLU A 147 -22.33 19.37 -1.48
#